data_edaa76f148d67298ecb95666dd4ac617
#
_entry.id   edaa76f148d67298ecb95666dd4ac617
#
_cell.length_a   1.000
_cell.length_b   1.000
_cell.length_c   1.000
_cell.angle_alpha   90.00
_cell.angle_beta   90.00
_cell.angle_gamma   90.00
#
_symmetry.space_group_name_H-M   'P 1'
#
loop_
_entity.id
_entity.type
_entity.pdbx_description
1 polymer ?
#
loop_
_entity_poly.entity_id
_entity_poly.type
_entity_poly.pdbx_seq_one_letter_code
_entity_poly.pdbx_strand_id
1 'polypeptide(L)'
;MLQIHHHFQRITINPDVCFGKPCIRGLRMPVASVLDYLGGGMTVEEILHDFPYLEREDITQALAFSAVMLQDQFVPLAKAS
;
A
#
# COMPACT_ATOMS: atom_id res chain seq x y z
N MET A 1 -18.57 -2.92 0.05
CA MET A 1 -18.64 -1.62 -0.61
C MET A 1 -17.25 -1.01 -0.71
N LEU A 2 -16.92 -0.45 -1.84
CA LEU A 2 -15.62 0.16 -2.05
C LEU A 2 -15.51 1.47 -1.27
N GLN A 3 -14.41 1.65 -0.55
CA GLN A 3 -14.12 2.90 0.12
C GLN A 3 -12.79 3.42 -0.39
N ILE A 4 -12.71 4.73 -0.57
CA ILE A 4 -11.50 5.41 -1.01
C ILE A 4 -10.98 6.21 0.16
N HIS A 5 -9.70 6.05 0.46
CA HIS A 5 -9.10 6.78 1.56
C HIS A 5 -9.09 8.28 1.23
N HIS A 6 -9.51 9.10 2.18
CA HIS A 6 -9.70 10.54 1.88
C HIS A 6 -8.39 11.27 1.60
N HIS A 7 -7.25 10.79 2.08
CA HIS A 7 -5.95 11.39 1.79
C HIS A 7 -5.19 10.67 0.69
N PHE A 8 -5.56 9.44 0.38
CA PHE A 8 -4.83 8.62 -0.57
C PHE A 8 -5.84 8.05 -1.57
N GLN A 9 -6.10 8.81 -2.61
CA GLN A 9 -7.18 8.49 -3.54
C GLN A 9 -6.95 7.18 -4.30
N ARG A 10 -5.72 6.72 -4.36
CA ARG A 10 -5.41 5.46 -5.03
C ARG A 10 -5.51 4.26 -4.08
N ILE A 11 -5.82 4.49 -2.81
CA ILE A 11 -5.95 3.40 -1.85
C ILE A 11 -7.42 3.17 -1.58
N THR A 12 -7.87 1.93 -1.79
CA THR A 12 -9.28 1.57 -1.64
C THR A 12 -9.41 0.40 -0.69
N ILE A 13 -10.55 0.32 -0.03
CA ILE A 13 -10.88 -0.78 0.85
C ILE A 13 -12.25 -1.29 0.43
N ASN A 14 -12.30 -2.58 0.10
CA ASN A 14 -13.52 -3.24 -0.29
C ASN A 14 -13.59 -4.55 0.48
N PRO A 15 -14.60 -4.74 1.34
CA PRO A 15 -14.69 -5.97 2.14
C PRO A 15 -14.69 -7.23 1.29
N ASP A 16 -15.11 -7.13 0.03
CA ASP A 16 -15.19 -8.29 -0.85
C ASP A 16 -13.91 -8.52 -1.65
N VAL A 17 -12.89 -7.70 -1.46
CA VAL A 17 -11.64 -7.82 -2.20
C VAL A 17 -10.49 -7.92 -1.18
N CYS A 18 -9.69 -8.98 -1.31
CA CYS A 18 -8.54 -9.21 -0.45
C CYS A 18 -8.89 -9.11 1.03
N PHE A 19 -10.07 -9.60 1.41
CA PHE A 19 -10.52 -9.63 2.81
C PHE A 19 -10.59 -8.25 3.44
N GLY A 20 -10.88 -7.22 2.65
CA GLY A 20 -11.00 -5.87 3.18
C GLY A 20 -9.68 -5.17 3.44
N LYS A 21 -8.57 -5.74 3.00
CA LYS A 21 -7.28 -5.07 3.15
C LYS A 21 -7.16 -3.90 2.18
N PRO A 22 -6.39 -2.87 2.53
CA PRO A 22 -6.14 -1.78 1.60
C PRO A 22 -5.51 -2.28 0.31
N CYS A 23 -6.06 -1.84 -0.81
CA CYS A 23 -5.61 -2.25 -2.13
C CYS A 23 -5.43 -1.02 -3.01
N ILE A 24 -4.79 -1.23 -4.16
CA ILE A 24 -4.54 -0.19 -5.13
C ILE A 24 -5.75 -0.06 -6.05
N ARG A 25 -6.39 1.12 -6.05
CA ARG A 25 -7.43 1.51 -7.02
C ARG A 25 -8.49 0.45 -7.29
N GLY A 26 -8.95 -0.24 -6.23
CA GLY A 26 -9.97 -1.27 -6.39
C GLY A 26 -9.46 -2.56 -7.03
N LEU A 27 -8.19 -2.65 -7.33
CA LEU A 27 -7.60 -3.85 -7.91
C LEU A 27 -7.35 -4.89 -6.81
N ARG A 28 -7.12 -6.14 -7.22
CA ARG A 28 -6.75 -7.18 -6.26
C ARG A 28 -5.25 -7.15 -6.04
N MET A 29 -4.74 -5.98 -5.73
CA MET A 29 -3.34 -5.77 -5.42
C MET A 29 -3.26 -5.07 -4.07
N PRO A 30 -3.07 -5.84 -2.99
CA PRO A 30 -2.96 -5.24 -1.66
C PRO A 30 -1.73 -4.33 -1.56
N VAL A 31 -1.88 -3.26 -0.81
CA VAL A 31 -0.74 -2.38 -0.53
C VAL A 31 0.40 -3.19 0.07
N ALA A 32 0.09 -4.13 0.96
CA ALA A 32 1.11 -4.97 1.59
C ALA A 32 1.93 -5.74 0.57
N SER A 33 1.31 -6.18 -0.52
CA SER A 33 2.06 -6.91 -1.55
C SER A 33 3.08 -6.02 -2.24
N VAL A 34 2.72 -4.77 -2.51
CA VAL A 34 3.67 -3.82 -3.10
C VAL A 34 4.86 -3.63 -2.17
N LEU A 35 4.59 -3.49 -0.87
CA LEU A 35 5.67 -3.35 0.11
C LEU A 35 6.55 -4.58 0.17
N ASP A 36 5.94 -5.77 0.08
CA ASP A 36 6.70 -7.01 0.08
C ASP A 36 7.64 -7.10 -1.11
N TYR A 37 7.18 -6.70 -2.28
CA TYR A 37 8.03 -6.73 -3.47
C TYR A 37 9.23 -5.80 -3.30
N LEU A 38 8.98 -4.58 -2.82
CA LEU A 38 10.06 -3.64 -2.57
C LEU A 38 11.00 -4.15 -1.49
N GLY A 39 10.44 -4.69 -0.41
CA GLY A 39 11.24 -5.23 0.68
C GLY A 39 12.04 -6.44 0.27
N GLY A 40 11.58 -7.16 -0.73
CA GLY A 40 12.29 -8.30 -1.28
C GLY A 40 13.36 -7.93 -2.30
N GLY A 41 13.50 -6.66 -2.60
CA GLY A 41 14.59 -6.19 -3.48
C GLY A 41 14.15 -5.81 -4.88
N MET A 42 12.87 -5.88 -5.21
CA MET A 42 12.43 -5.43 -6.53
C MET A 42 12.52 -3.92 -6.62
N THR A 43 12.93 -3.43 -7.77
CA THR A 43 12.89 -2.00 -8.03
C THR A 43 11.48 -1.59 -8.47
N VAL A 44 11.21 -0.30 -8.43
CA VAL A 44 9.94 0.23 -8.92
C VAL A 44 9.74 -0.17 -10.38
N GLU A 45 10.79 -0.06 -11.18
CA GLU A 45 10.72 -0.41 -12.59
C GLU A 45 10.37 -1.89 -12.80
N GLU A 46 10.94 -2.76 -11.98
CA GLU A 46 10.62 -4.18 -12.08
C GLU A 46 9.18 -4.46 -11.72
N ILE A 47 8.67 -3.80 -10.68
CA ILE A 47 7.27 -3.96 -10.29
C ILE A 47 6.35 -3.49 -11.40
N LEU A 48 6.64 -2.35 -12.00
CA LEU A 48 5.81 -1.83 -13.09
C LEU A 48 5.88 -2.70 -14.33
N HIS A 49 7.00 -3.36 -14.55
CA HIS A 49 7.13 -4.29 -15.65
C HIS A 49 6.31 -5.56 -15.42
N ASP A 50 6.38 -6.10 -14.21
CA ASP A 50 5.69 -7.36 -13.88
C ASP A 50 4.19 -7.15 -13.69
N PHE A 51 3.78 -5.97 -13.27
CA PHE A 51 2.37 -5.65 -13.04
C PHE A 51 2.02 -4.40 -13.84
N PRO A 52 1.83 -4.56 -15.15
CA PRO A 52 1.70 -3.38 -16.04
C PRO A 52 0.44 -2.55 -15.79
N TYR A 53 -0.51 -3.07 -15.01
CA TYR A 53 -1.67 -2.27 -14.64
C TYR A 53 -1.37 -1.30 -13.49
N LEU A 54 -0.21 -1.40 -12.86
CA LEU A 54 0.20 -0.46 -11.84
C LEU A 54 0.87 0.74 -12.47
N GLU A 55 0.74 1.88 -11.78
CA GLU A 55 1.41 3.12 -12.17
C GLU A 55 2.39 3.51 -11.09
N ARG A 56 3.39 4.29 -11.46
CA ARG A 56 4.40 4.72 -10.49
C ARG A 56 3.78 5.42 -9.30
N GLU A 57 2.76 6.24 -9.53
CA GLU A 57 2.07 6.94 -8.45
C GLU A 57 1.37 5.98 -7.49
N ASP A 58 0.93 4.82 -7.97
CA ASP A 58 0.36 3.80 -7.10
C ASP A 58 1.37 3.37 -6.04
N ILE A 59 2.60 3.17 -6.46
CA ILE A 59 3.67 2.73 -5.54
C ILE A 59 4.00 3.86 -4.58
N THR A 60 4.09 5.08 -5.07
CA THR A 60 4.37 6.23 -4.22
C THR A 60 3.30 6.38 -3.14
N GLN A 61 2.02 6.27 -3.52
CA GLN A 61 0.94 6.39 -2.54
C GLN A 61 0.90 5.20 -1.58
N ALA A 62 1.23 4.01 -2.06
CA ALA A 62 1.29 2.84 -1.19
C ALA A 62 2.31 3.05 -0.07
N LEU A 63 3.48 3.59 -0.42
CA LEU A 63 4.50 3.87 0.57
C LEU A 63 4.06 4.97 1.55
N ALA A 64 3.49 6.05 1.03
CA ALA A 64 3.05 7.16 1.88
C ALA A 64 1.91 6.73 2.81
N PHE A 65 0.96 5.95 2.29
CA PHE A 65 -0.13 5.43 3.09
C PHE A 65 0.40 4.54 4.22
N SER A 66 1.33 3.67 3.89
CA SER A 66 1.89 2.75 4.87
C SER A 66 2.63 3.49 5.97
N ALA A 67 3.34 4.54 5.63
CA ALA A 67 4.04 5.34 6.63
C ALA A 67 3.06 5.96 7.62
N VAL A 68 1.94 6.48 7.13
CA VAL A 68 0.93 7.06 8.00
C VAL A 68 0.33 5.99 8.90
N MET A 69 0.00 4.84 8.34
CA MET A 69 -0.61 3.77 9.13
C MET A 69 0.33 3.26 10.21
N LEU A 70 1.61 3.16 9.90
CA LEU A 70 2.59 2.72 10.88
C LEU A 70 2.75 3.73 12.01
N GLN A 71 2.66 5.01 11.70
CA GLN A 71 2.73 6.03 12.74
C GLN A 71 1.58 5.90 13.70
N ASP A 72 0.39 5.62 13.21
CA ASP A 72 -0.79 5.50 14.05
C ASP A 72 -0.72 4.29 14.97
N GLN A 73 -0.03 3.24 14.52
CA GLN A 73 0.05 2.01 15.29
C GLN A 73 1.34 1.87 16.05
N PHE A 74 2.24 2.78 15.85
CA PHE A 74 3.56 2.68 16.43
C PHE A 74 3.52 3.07 17.90
N VAL A 75 3.96 2.17 18.75
CA VAL A 75 4.09 2.45 20.15
C VAL A 75 5.54 2.82 20.42
N PRO A 76 5.81 4.04 20.85
CA PRO A 76 7.19 4.43 21.10
C PRO A 76 7.82 3.48 22.09
N LEU A 77 9.03 3.04 21.77
CA LEU A 77 9.73 2.10 22.63
C LEU A 77 10.31 2.85 23.78
N ALA A 78 9.52 3.49 24.49
CA ALA A 78 9.89 4.06 25.74
C ALA A 78 11.23 4.72 25.72
N LYS A 79 11.47 5.47 24.85
CA LYS A 79 12.70 6.10 24.80
C LYS A 79 13.71 5.16 24.83
N ALA A 80 13.48 4.07 24.28
CA ALA A 80 14.46 3.07 24.26
C ALA A 80 15.62 3.61 23.60
N SER A 81 15.57 4.56 23.16
CA SER A 81 16.73 4.98 22.51
C SER A 81 17.84 5.34 23.06
#